data_68c8798ff0c9131b348c4d3be3807f7c
#
_entry.id   68c8798ff0c9131b348c4d3be3807f7c
#
_cell.length_a   1.000
_cell.length_b   1.000
_cell.length_c   1.000
_cell.angle_alpha   90.00
_cell.angle_beta   90.00
_cell.angle_gamma   90.00
#
_symmetry.space_group_name_H-M   'P 1'
#
loop_
_entity.id
_entity.type
_entity.pdbx_description
1 polymer ?
#
loop_
_entity_poly.entity_id
_entity_poly.type
_entity_poly.pdbx_seq_one_letter_code
_entity_poly.pdbx_strand_id
1 'polypeptide(L)'
;MKEEAVAFPADHPHVSIFPPLIPLAGFFLGMVLERVMPLSPWVAGPLRNIVRSAGSVVFVSGVAGFAWMIVTMKRAGTPIHNRSTPTVLVESGPFRFSRNPMYVFGSIWYAGLALLLVELWSLALLIAVVITTHYRVVLKEEAFLQHRFGDAYQRYKARVPRYW
;
A
#
# COMPACT_ATOMS: atom_id res chain seq x y z
N MET A 1 20.92 10.51 32.67
CA MET A 1 19.91 10.99 31.73
C MET A 1 18.90 9.87 31.59
N LYS A 2 17.70 10.03 32.15
CA LYS A 2 16.62 9.06 32.00
C LYS A 2 16.04 9.27 30.60
N GLU A 3 16.16 8.24 29.77
CA GLU A 3 15.47 8.15 28.49
C GLU A 3 13.98 8.17 28.80
N GLU A 4 13.29 9.28 28.49
CA GLU A 4 11.85 9.36 28.58
C GLU A 4 11.30 8.35 27.56
N ALA A 5 10.85 7.21 28.06
CA ALA A 5 10.07 6.26 27.30
C ALA A 5 8.82 6.99 26.81
N VAL A 6 8.77 7.31 25.53
CA VAL A 6 7.56 7.80 24.87
C VAL A 6 6.51 6.72 25.08
N ALA A 7 5.66 6.95 26.05
CA ALA A 7 4.51 6.10 26.31
C ALA A 7 3.59 6.18 25.08
N PHE A 8 3.57 5.14 24.26
CA PHE A 8 2.52 4.95 23.28
C PHE A 8 1.28 4.48 24.04
N PRO A 9 0.28 5.36 24.27
CA PRO A 9 -0.97 4.93 24.85
C PRO A 9 -1.72 4.14 23.77
N ALA A 10 -2.17 2.97 24.14
CA ALA A 10 -3.10 2.12 23.44
C ALA A 10 -2.52 1.20 22.33
N ASP A 11 -3.18 0.08 22.23
CA ASP A 11 -2.95 -1.12 21.44
C ASP A 11 -2.98 -0.96 19.90
N HIS A 12 -2.91 0.26 19.36
CA HIS A 12 -3.06 0.53 17.92
C HIS A 12 -2.05 1.54 17.41
N PRO A 13 -1.55 1.40 16.17
CA PRO A 13 -0.81 2.47 15.52
C PRO A 13 -1.71 3.70 15.39
N HIS A 14 -1.28 4.85 15.94
CA HIS A 14 -1.98 6.12 15.79
C HIS A 14 -1.91 6.64 14.34
N VAL A 15 -2.54 5.92 13.43
CA VAL A 15 -2.75 6.37 12.06
C VAL A 15 -4.02 7.21 12.07
N SER A 16 -3.86 8.53 12.07
CA SER A 16 -4.97 9.50 12.14
C SER A 16 -5.90 9.45 10.91
N ILE A 17 -5.47 8.84 9.83
CA ILE A 17 -6.20 8.74 8.56
C ILE A 17 -6.44 7.26 8.28
N PHE A 18 -7.67 6.90 7.95
CA PHE A 18 -7.99 5.55 7.48
C PHE A 18 -7.20 5.28 6.17
N PRO A 19 -6.24 4.33 6.15
CA PRO A 19 -5.26 4.21 5.07
C PRO A 19 -5.85 4.14 3.65
N PRO A 20 -6.99 3.45 3.40
CA PRO A 20 -7.62 3.42 2.10
C PRO A 20 -8.13 4.77 1.56
N LEU A 21 -8.33 5.78 2.42
CA LEU A 21 -8.80 7.08 1.96
C LEU A 21 -7.77 7.82 1.10
N ILE A 22 -6.47 7.61 1.34
CA ILE A 22 -5.41 8.27 0.57
C ILE A 22 -5.46 7.85 -0.90
N PRO A 23 -5.38 6.54 -1.25
CA PRO A 23 -5.47 6.12 -2.64
C PRO A 23 -6.83 6.42 -3.28
N LEU A 24 -7.93 6.31 -2.53
CA LEU A 24 -9.25 6.67 -3.03
C LEU A 24 -9.32 8.15 -3.41
N ALA A 25 -8.89 9.05 -2.51
CA ALA A 25 -8.88 10.47 -2.78
C ALA A 25 -8.00 10.83 -3.98
N GLY A 26 -6.81 10.22 -4.09
CA GLY A 26 -5.92 10.40 -5.24
C GLY A 26 -6.54 9.94 -6.54
N PHE A 27 -7.23 8.78 -6.54
CA PHE A 27 -7.89 8.26 -7.72
C PHE A 27 -9.05 9.14 -8.17
N PHE A 28 -9.92 9.53 -7.24
CA PHE A 28 -11.03 10.44 -7.52
C PHE A 28 -10.58 11.81 -8.01
N LEU A 29 -9.54 12.38 -7.40
CA LEU A 29 -8.96 13.63 -7.87
C LEU A 29 -8.43 13.48 -9.31
N GLY A 30 -7.77 12.37 -9.62
CA GLY A 30 -7.32 12.07 -10.98
C GLY A 30 -8.47 12.00 -11.97
N MET A 31 -9.58 11.33 -11.62
CA MET A 31 -10.78 11.28 -12.44
C MET A 31 -11.39 12.67 -12.69
N VAL A 32 -11.42 13.54 -11.67
CA VAL A 32 -11.89 14.92 -11.84
C VAL A 32 -10.97 15.69 -12.76
N LEU A 33 -9.66 15.59 -12.59
CA LEU A 33 -8.69 16.25 -13.47
C LEU A 33 -8.79 15.74 -14.91
N GLU A 34 -9.03 14.45 -15.12
CA GLU A 34 -9.25 13.88 -16.47
C GLU A 34 -10.50 14.46 -17.17
N ARG A 35 -11.51 14.88 -16.41
CA ARG A 35 -12.70 15.55 -16.97
C ARG A 35 -12.47 17.01 -17.31
N VAL A 36 -11.62 17.72 -16.55
CA VAL A 36 -11.32 19.15 -16.72
C VAL A 36 -10.18 19.37 -17.71
N MET A 37 -9.16 18.52 -17.65
CA MET A 37 -7.94 18.61 -18.46
C MET A 37 -7.56 17.22 -19.00
N PRO A 38 -8.28 16.70 -19.99
CA PRO A 38 -8.14 15.31 -20.41
C PRO A 38 -6.75 15.02 -21.02
N LEU A 39 -6.07 14.01 -20.52
CA LEU A 39 -4.86 13.44 -21.10
C LEU A 39 -5.15 12.17 -21.91
N SER A 40 -6.26 11.50 -21.66
CA SER A 40 -6.64 10.28 -22.34
C SER A 40 -6.79 10.37 -23.87
N PRO A 41 -7.08 11.53 -24.50
CA PRO A 41 -7.07 11.68 -25.95
C PRO A 41 -5.72 11.40 -26.61
N TRP A 42 -4.61 11.59 -25.87
CA TRP A 42 -3.26 11.26 -26.36
C TRP A 42 -3.03 9.75 -26.48
N VAL A 43 -3.86 8.93 -25.83
CA VAL A 43 -3.86 7.48 -25.90
C VAL A 43 -5.03 7.02 -26.77
N ALA A 44 -4.86 7.03 -28.09
CA ALA A 44 -5.92 6.73 -29.06
C ALA A 44 -5.60 5.49 -29.92
N GLY A 45 -6.59 5.04 -30.69
CA GLY A 45 -6.45 3.94 -31.64
C GLY A 45 -5.91 2.64 -31.02
N PRO A 46 -5.02 1.91 -31.72
CA PRO A 46 -4.46 0.65 -31.22
C PRO A 46 -3.71 0.78 -29.90
N LEU A 47 -3.06 1.93 -29.67
CA LEU A 47 -2.34 2.20 -28.42
C LEU A 47 -3.27 2.10 -27.20
N ARG A 48 -4.49 2.58 -27.31
CA ARG A 48 -5.49 2.50 -26.22
C ARG A 48 -5.77 1.05 -25.81
N ASN A 49 -5.88 0.16 -26.77
CA ASN A 49 -6.12 -1.26 -26.50
C ASN A 49 -4.91 -1.91 -25.83
N ILE A 50 -3.69 -1.55 -26.28
CA ILE A 50 -2.45 -2.03 -25.66
C ILE A 50 -2.36 -1.58 -24.21
N VAL A 51 -2.60 -0.28 -23.93
CA VAL A 51 -2.59 0.27 -22.58
C VAL A 51 -3.62 -0.42 -21.69
N ARG A 52 -4.83 -0.63 -22.19
CA ARG A 52 -5.90 -1.34 -21.44
C ARG A 52 -5.54 -2.79 -21.15
N SER A 53 -5.00 -3.50 -22.13
CA SER A 53 -4.58 -4.90 -21.94
C SER A 53 -3.44 -5.00 -20.92
N ALA A 54 -2.44 -4.14 -21.03
CA ALA A 54 -1.37 -4.05 -20.03
C ALA A 54 -1.92 -3.70 -18.65
N GLY A 55 -2.82 -2.72 -18.58
CA GLY A 55 -3.53 -2.33 -17.36
C GLY A 55 -4.29 -3.49 -16.73
N SER A 56 -4.97 -4.32 -17.53
CA SER A 56 -5.67 -5.50 -17.04
C SER A 56 -4.72 -6.50 -16.38
N VAL A 57 -3.58 -6.77 -17.01
CA VAL A 57 -2.56 -7.68 -16.46
C VAL A 57 -2.00 -7.14 -15.15
N VAL A 58 -1.65 -5.85 -15.11
CA VAL A 58 -1.13 -5.19 -13.89
C VAL A 58 -2.19 -5.19 -12.79
N PHE A 59 -3.45 -4.88 -13.11
CA PHE A 59 -4.56 -4.91 -12.17
C PHE A 59 -4.74 -6.29 -11.53
N VAL A 60 -4.83 -7.33 -12.36
CA VAL A 60 -5.01 -8.71 -11.90
C VAL A 60 -3.82 -9.15 -11.03
N SER A 61 -2.58 -8.81 -11.42
CA SER A 61 -1.39 -9.13 -10.62
C SER A 61 -1.41 -8.45 -9.24
N GLY A 62 -1.84 -7.19 -9.18
CA GLY A 62 -2.00 -6.46 -7.92
C GLY A 62 -3.07 -7.10 -7.02
N VAL A 63 -4.24 -7.44 -7.59
CA VAL A 63 -5.32 -8.14 -6.86
C VAL A 63 -4.87 -9.51 -6.35
N ALA A 64 -4.18 -10.29 -7.19
CA ALA A 64 -3.67 -11.60 -6.82
C ALA A 64 -2.63 -11.50 -5.69
N GLY A 65 -1.70 -10.54 -5.77
CA GLY A 65 -0.72 -10.29 -4.71
C GLY A 65 -1.36 -9.86 -3.41
N PHE A 66 -2.36 -8.99 -3.48
CA PHE A 66 -3.13 -8.55 -2.31
C PHE A 66 -3.90 -9.72 -1.67
N ALA A 67 -4.53 -10.56 -2.47
CA ALA A 67 -5.20 -11.77 -2.00
C ALA A 67 -4.21 -12.74 -1.34
N TRP A 68 -3.02 -12.93 -1.93
CA TRP A 68 -1.95 -13.74 -1.34
C TRP A 68 -1.55 -13.20 0.04
N MET A 69 -1.36 -11.89 0.18
CA MET A 69 -1.07 -11.25 1.46
C MET A 69 -2.17 -11.52 2.50
N ILE A 70 -3.46 -11.34 2.13
CA ILE A 70 -4.60 -11.60 3.01
C ILE A 70 -4.63 -13.05 3.48
N VAL A 71 -4.46 -14.00 2.56
CA VAL A 71 -4.44 -15.43 2.89
C VAL A 71 -3.30 -15.75 3.86
N THR A 72 -2.12 -15.16 3.64
CA THR A 72 -0.96 -15.34 4.52
C THR A 72 -1.24 -14.84 5.92
N MET A 73 -1.79 -13.62 6.07
CA MET A 73 -2.16 -13.06 7.38
C MET A 73 -3.22 -13.91 8.10
N LYS A 74 -4.26 -14.33 7.39
CA LYS A 74 -5.30 -15.22 7.96
C LYS A 74 -4.73 -16.54 8.47
N ARG A 75 -3.83 -17.18 7.69
CA ARG A 75 -3.16 -18.42 8.10
C ARG A 75 -2.26 -18.24 9.32
N ALA A 76 -1.68 -17.06 9.50
CA ALA A 76 -0.89 -16.70 10.67
C ALA A 76 -1.73 -16.31 11.90
N GLY A 77 -3.07 -16.28 11.78
CA GLY A 77 -3.95 -15.90 12.88
C GLY A 77 -3.87 -14.43 13.29
N THR A 78 -3.32 -13.56 12.42
CA THR A 78 -3.18 -12.14 12.70
C THR A 78 -4.27 -11.33 11.98
N PRO A 79 -4.88 -10.32 12.65
CA PRO A 79 -5.92 -9.50 12.04
C PRO A 79 -5.34 -8.63 10.91
N ILE A 80 -6.14 -8.47 9.86
CA ILE A 80 -5.78 -7.66 8.67
C ILE A 80 -6.03 -6.16 8.94
N HIS A 81 -6.83 -5.84 9.96
CA HIS A 81 -7.32 -4.48 10.19
C HIS A 81 -6.37 -3.68 11.08
N ASN A 82 -6.03 -2.46 10.64
CA ASN A 82 -5.18 -1.49 11.36
C ASN A 82 -5.64 -1.15 12.78
N ARG A 83 -6.90 -1.47 13.13
CA ARG A 83 -7.47 -1.19 14.45
C ARG A 83 -7.34 -2.34 15.41
N SER A 84 -6.82 -3.46 14.96
CA SER A 84 -6.61 -4.64 15.80
C SER A 84 -5.12 -4.83 16.04
N THR A 85 -4.73 -5.09 17.28
CA THR A 85 -3.34 -5.34 17.67
C THR A 85 -2.82 -6.58 16.96
N PRO A 86 -1.72 -6.51 16.19
CA PRO A 86 -1.09 -7.70 15.63
C PRO A 86 -0.65 -8.65 16.74
N THR A 87 -1.08 -9.91 16.63
CA THR A 87 -0.75 -10.94 17.62
C THR A 87 0.57 -11.64 17.31
N VAL A 88 0.94 -11.70 16.03
CA VAL A 88 2.12 -12.40 15.52
C VAL A 88 2.80 -11.54 14.46
N LEU A 89 4.13 -11.51 14.47
CA LEU A 89 4.94 -10.95 13.39
C LEU A 89 4.95 -11.94 12.23
N VAL A 90 4.30 -11.56 11.12
CA VAL A 90 4.24 -12.41 9.92
C VAL A 90 5.45 -12.14 9.04
N GLU A 91 6.26 -13.17 8.81
CA GLU A 91 7.47 -13.11 7.98
C GLU A 91 7.40 -14.06 6.76
N SER A 92 6.27 -14.73 6.56
CA SER A 92 6.07 -15.71 5.49
C SER A 92 5.32 -15.14 4.28
N GLY A 93 5.24 -15.90 3.20
CA GLY A 93 4.54 -15.48 1.98
C GLY A 93 5.14 -14.19 1.40
N PRO A 94 4.33 -13.19 1.05
CA PRO A 94 4.82 -11.94 0.48
C PRO A 94 5.65 -11.10 1.46
N PHE A 95 5.51 -11.32 2.77
CA PHE A 95 6.32 -10.67 3.81
C PHE A 95 7.79 -11.11 3.82
N ARG A 96 8.16 -12.13 3.04
CA ARG A 96 9.57 -12.50 2.81
C ARG A 96 10.28 -11.54 1.85
N PHE A 97 9.54 -10.84 1.01
CA PHE A 97 10.05 -9.98 -0.06
C PHE A 97 9.90 -8.50 0.27
N SER A 98 8.85 -8.15 1.01
CA SER A 98 8.56 -6.79 1.43
C SER A 98 8.00 -6.79 2.84
N ARG A 99 8.41 -5.80 3.66
CA ARG A 99 7.79 -5.60 4.99
C ARG A 99 6.40 -4.97 4.90
N ASN A 100 6.07 -4.38 3.75
CA ASN A 100 4.83 -3.64 3.51
C ASN A 100 4.11 -4.11 2.23
N PRO A 101 3.85 -5.43 2.06
CA PRO A 101 3.29 -5.97 0.82
C PRO A 101 1.90 -5.42 0.49
N MET A 102 1.13 -5.00 1.50
CA MET A 102 -0.18 -4.39 1.31
C MET A 102 -0.09 -3.12 0.46
N TYR A 103 0.88 -2.25 0.75
CA TYR A 103 1.06 -0.98 0.02
C TYR A 103 1.70 -1.21 -1.34
N VAL A 104 2.56 -2.22 -1.49
CA VAL A 104 3.13 -2.61 -2.78
C VAL A 104 2.05 -3.10 -3.72
N PHE A 105 1.29 -4.13 -3.32
CA PHE A 105 0.23 -4.68 -4.17
C PHE A 105 -0.93 -3.70 -4.37
N GLY A 106 -1.24 -2.86 -3.36
CA GLY A 106 -2.19 -1.78 -3.47
C GLY A 106 -1.79 -0.74 -4.54
N SER A 107 -0.51 -0.39 -4.62
CA SER A 107 0.01 0.52 -5.64
C SER A 107 0.00 -0.11 -7.03
N ILE A 108 0.32 -1.40 -7.15
CA ILE A 108 0.24 -2.16 -8.41
C ILE A 108 -1.22 -2.22 -8.88
N TRP A 109 -2.14 -2.58 -8.00
CA TRP A 109 -3.57 -2.59 -8.30
C TRP A 109 -4.07 -1.21 -8.75
N TYR A 110 -3.72 -0.14 -8.02
CA TYR A 110 -4.06 1.23 -8.38
C TYR A 110 -3.54 1.61 -9.78
N ALA A 111 -2.27 1.37 -10.06
CA ALA A 111 -1.67 1.61 -11.37
C ALA A 111 -2.38 0.82 -12.48
N GLY A 112 -2.65 -0.46 -12.23
CA GLY A 112 -3.38 -1.32 -13.16
C GLY A 112 -4.79 -0.81 -13.47
N LEU A 113 -5.52 -0.36 -12.45
CA LEU A 113 -6.86 0.22 -12.63
C LEU A 113 -6.80 1.54 -13.43
N ALA A 114 -5.85 2.41 -13.12
CA ALA A 114 -5.66 3.67 -13.84
C ALA A 114 -5.33 3.43 -15.33
N LEU A 115 -4.47 2.48 -15.65
CA LEU A 115 -4.15 2.08 -17.03
C LEU A 115 -5.35 1.43 -17.73
N LEU A 116 -6.06 0.51 -17.06
CA LEU A 116 -7.24 -0.17 -17.59
C LEU A 116 -8.34 0.82 -17.97
N LEU A 117 -8.55 1.83 -17.17
CA LEU A 117 -9.54 2.89 -17.42
C LEU A 117 -8.99 4.03 -18.29
N VAL A 118 -7.67 4.06 -18.53
CA VAL A 118 -6.95 5.15 -19.23
C VAL A 118 -7.09 6.47 -18.47
N GLU A 119 -7.02 6.41 -17.16
CA GLU A 119 -7.07 7.55 -16.23
C GLU A 119 -5.64 8.03 -15.95
N LEU A 120 -5.06 8.81 -16.89
CA LEU A 120 -3.64 9.18 -16.84
C LEU A 120 -3.32 10.12 -15.67
N TRP A 121 -4.23 10.99 -15.28
CA TRP A 121 -4.06 11.82 -14.09
C TRP A 121 -4.04 10.98 -12.81
N SER A 122 -4.91 9.97 -12.71
CA SER A 122 -4.86 9.04 -11.57
C SER A 122 -3.52 8.32 -11.52
N LEU A 123 -2.99 7.90 -12.66
CA LEU A 123 -1.66 7.27 -12.74
C LEU A 123 -0.55 8.24 -12.30
N ALA A 124 -0.59 9.49 -12.73
CA ALA A 124 0.38 10.52 -12.32
C ALA A 124 0.31 10.80 -10.81
N LEU A 125 -0.90 10.88 -10.26
CA LEU A 125 -1.12 11.11 -8.83
C LEU A 125 -0.72 9.93 -7.96
N LEU A 126 -0.50 8.73 -8.51
CA LEU A 126 0.01 7.59 -7.76
C LEU A 126 1.31 7.91 -7.03
N ILE A 127 2.18 8.73 -7.62
CA ILE A 127 3.43 9.17 -6.97
C ILE A 127 3.12 9.90 -5.65
N ALA A 128 2.21 10.86 -5.69
CA ALA A 128 1.79 11.59 -4.50
C ALA A 128 1.08 10.69 -3.47
N VAL A 129 0.27 9.75 -3.94
CA VAL A 129 -0.39 8.73 -3.10
C VAL A 129 0.65 7.87 -2.37
N VAL A 130 1.65 7.35 -3.09
CA VAL A 130 2.72 6.52 -2.50
C VAL A 130 3.53 7.31 -1.48
N ILE A 131 3.95 8.54 -1.81
CA ILE A 131 4.69 9.41 -0.89
C ILE A 131 3.87 9.71 0.36
N THR A 132 2.60 10.10 0.20
CA THR A 132 1.72 10.42 1.32
C THR A 132 1.49 9.20 2.21
N THR A 133 1.23 8.03 1.61
CA THR A 133 1.05 6.76 2.33
C THR A 133 2.33 6.39 3.09
N HIS A 134 3.51 6.56 2.47
CA HIS A 134 4.78 6.30 3.12
C HIS A 134 4.93 7.09 4.43
N TYR A 135 4.79 8.42 4.36
CA TYR A 135 5.03 9.27 5.53
C TYR A 135 3.90 9.26 6.56
N ARG A 136 2.66 9.14 6.11
CA ARG A 136 1.49 9.23 7.01
C ARG A 136 1.07 7.90 7.62
N VAL A 137 1.43 6.79 6.97
CA VAL A 137 0.98 5.45 7.37
C VAL A 137 2.16 4.52 7.62
N VAL A 138 2.95 4.19 6.59
CA VAL A 138 3.95 3.13 6.65
C VAL A 138 4.98 3.37 7.77
N LEU A 139 5.52 4.58 7.89
CA LEU A 139 6.50 4.88 8.93
C LEU A 139 5.92 4.72 10.34
N LYS A 140 4.66 5.06 10.54
CA LYS A 140 3.98 4.91 11.84
C LYS A 140 3.70 3.44 12.16
N GLU A 141 3.29 2.65 11.17
CA GLU A 141 3.10 1.22 11.33
C GLU A 141 4.41 0.51 11.65
N GLU A 142 5.50 0.86 10.95
CA GLU A 142 6.81 0.29 11.25
C GLU A 142 7.32 0.65 12.66
N ALA A 143 7.09 1.90 13.10
CA ALA A 143 7.42 2.33 14.47
C ALA A 143 6.60 1.55 15.51
N PHE A 144 5.32 1.36 15.27
CA PHE A 144 4.45 0.55 16.12
C PHE A 144 4.90 -0.92 16.19
N LEU A 145 5.20 -1.54 15.03
CA LEU A 145 5.70 -2.92 14.97
C LEU A 145 7.05 -3.07 15.68
N GLN A 146 7.92 -2.05 15.55
CA GLN A 146 9.20 -2.01 16.28
C GLN A 146 8.99 -1.97 17.79
N HIS A 147 8.06 -1.16 18.27
CA HIS A 147 7.72 -1.10 19.69
C HIS A 147 7.10 -2.42 20.18
N ARG A 148 6.21 -3.01 19.37
CA ARG A 148 5.45 -4.22 19.74
C ARG A 148 6.29 -5.49 19.77
N PHE A 149 7.17 -5.67 18.79
CA PHE A 149 7.94 -6.91 18.59
C PHE A 149 9.44 -6.77 18.89
N GLY A 150 9.92 -5.56 19.21
CA GLY A 150 11.30 -5.32 19.66
C GLY A 150 12.35 -5.94 18.74
N ASP A 151 13.23 -6.75 19.33
CA ASP A 151 14.35 -7.40 18.63
C ASP A 151 13.92 -8.36 17.51
N ALA A 152 12.74 -8.95 17.60
CA ALA A 152 12.21 -9.80 16.53
C ALA A 152 11.97 -8.97 15.27
N TYR A 153 11.38 -7.78 15.41
CA TYR A 153 11.17 -6.87 14.28
C TYR A 153 12.51 -6.31 13.75
N GLN A 154 13.50 -6.05 14.62
CA GLN A 154 14.83 -5.61 14.19
C GLN A 154 15.51 -6.66 13.29
N ARG A 155 15.49 -7.93 13.71
CA ARG A 155 16.03 -9.03 12.89
C ARG A 155 15.30 -9.18 11.56
N TYR A 156 13.98 -9.02 11.55
CA TYR A 156 13.17 -9.05 10.34
C TYR A 156 13.53 -7.87 9.41
N LYS A 157 13.62 -6.66 9.95
CA LYS A 157 14.01 -5.44 9.23
C LYS A 157 15.42 -5.52 8.61
N ALA A 158 16.35 -6.24 9.24
CA ALA A 158 17.68 -6.43 8.70
C ALA A 158 17.75 -7.36 7.48
N ARG A 159 16.73 -8.23 7.30
CA ARG A 159 16.69 -9.24 6.23
C ARG A 159 15.76 -8.88 5.08
N VAL A 160 14.73 -8.11 5.36
CA VAL A 160 13.65 -7.83 4.40
C VAL A 160 13.55 -6.34 4.15
N PRO A 161 13.59 -5.87 2.88
CA PRO A 161 13.47 -4.46 2.56
C PRO A 161 12.06 -3.93 2.87
N ARG A 162 11.92 -2.59 2.92
CA ARG A 162 10.62 -1.95 3.18
C ARG A 162 9.62 -2.24 2.08
N TYR A 163 10.06 -2.17 0.83
CA TYR A 163 9.21 -2.42 -0.34
C TYR A 163 9.73 -3.60 -1.17
N TRP A 164 10.77 -3.38 -1.97
CA TRP A 164 11.44 -4.42 -2.80
C TRP A 164 12.94 -4.22 -2.76
#